data_25acad8dad5d59de051f728f9b056e2e
#
_entry.id   25acad8dad5d59de051f728f9b056e2e
#
_cell.length_a   1.000
_cell.length_b   1.000
_cell.length_c   1.000
_cell.angle_alpha   90.00
_cell.angle_beta   90.00
_cell.angle_gamma   90.00
#
_symmetry.space_group_name_H-M   'P 1'
#
loop_
_entity.id
_entity.type
_entity.pdbx_description
1 polymer ?
#
loop_
_entity_poly.entity_id
_entity_poly.type
_entity_poly.pdbx_seq_one_letter_code
_entity_poly.pdbx_strand_id
1 'polypeptide(L)'
;MTVILRFFDLFLPAGLRKDPTDLMRGYIIVGMILTNIMVGLTLLIILFKFLELEQNTAIGVGLNLLCLVAYVIALVLLRLSASFVLTANFLLTILTAVVAIGVQITGGYWDSPVLQLALQLPVTAFLLLGLRPGIFWLLVTMALCLAFYLSALLDFGYVQLLQNQALIDAMFIALQYTLFAIVGGALIVYEIINSQLTGKLHEERGRLEHKASHDDLTGIPNRFEFFRRLKKGIDEARVRQHKVAVVYIDLDGFKPINDLLGHHIGDEALKAVAQ
;
A
#
# COMPACT_ATOMS: atom_id res chain seq x y z
N MET A 1 -10.13 -7.77 12.68
CA MET A 1 -9.29 -7.90 11.47
C MET A 1 -9.60 -9.14 10.63
N THR A 2 -9.71 -10.33 11.22
CA THR A 2 -9.90 -11.62 10.52
C THR A 2 -11.21 -11.74 9.72
N VAL A 3 -12.32 -11.14 10.16
CA VAL A 3 -13.64 -11.23 9.49
C VAL A 3 -13.68 -10.38 8.21
N ILE A 4 -13.13 -9.16 8.26
CA ILE A 4 -13.10 -8.23 7.11
C ILE A 4 -12.20 -8.80 6.01
N LEU A 5 -11.03 -9.36 6.36
CA LEU A 5 -10.13 -9.97 5.39
C LEU A 5 -10.75 -11.19 4.73
N ARG A 6 -11.49 -12.04 5.48
CA ARG A 6 -12.24 -13.17 4.89
C ARG A 6 -13.32 -12.71 3.91
N PHE A 7 -13.96 -11.57 4.16
CA PHE A 7 -14.92 -11.00 3.22
C PHE A 7 -14.23 -10.56 1.92
N PHE A 8 -13.06 -9.93 2.00
CA PHE A 8 -12.28 -9.52 0.81
C PHE A 8 -11.77 -10.73 0.02
N ASP A 9 -11.48 -11.85 0.69
CA ASP A 9 -11.08 -13.10 0.04
C ASP A 9 -12.12 -13.64 -0.96
N LEU A 10 -13.40 -13.30 -0.79
CA LEU A 10 -14.46 -13.70 -1.74
C LEU A 10 -14.23 -13.13 -3.14
N PHE A 11 -13.57 -11.98 -3.25
CA PHE A 11 -13.34 -11.26 -4.50
C PHE A 11 -11.95 -11.55 -5.09
N LEU A 12 -11.03 -12.14 -4.32
CA LEU A 12 -9.66 -12.39 -4.76
C LEU A 12 -9.48 -13.79 -5.36
N PRO A 13 -8.90 -13.89 -6.57
CA PRO A 13 -8.56 -15.18 -7.17
C PRO A 13 -7.44 -15.88 -6.40
N ALA A 14 -7.43 -17.22 -6.44
CA ALA A 14 -6.45 -18.03 -5.74
C ALA A 14 -4.99 -17.74 -6.15
N GLY A 15 -4.77 -17.27 -7.38
CA GLY A 15 -3.45 -16.91 -7.90
C GLY A 15 -2.80 -15.74 -7.15
N LEU A 16 -3.56 -14.71 -6.81
CA LEU A 16 -3.06 -13.52 -6.09
C LEU A 16 -2.80 -13.76 -4.59
N ARG A 17 -3.28 -14.90 -4.05
CA ARG A 17 -3.10 -15.24 -2.64
C ARG A 17 -1.74 -15.88 -2.33
N LYS A 18 -0.96 -16.24 -3.36
CA LYS A 18 0.33 -16.93 -3.21
C LYS A 18 1.45 -15.99 -2.78
N ASP A 19 1.44 -14.75 -3.28
CA ASP A 19 2.43 -13.73 -2.93
C ASP A 19 1.83 -12.73 -1.93
N PRO A 20 2.45 -12.49 -0.77
CA PRO A 20 1.95 -11.54 0.23
C PRO A 20 1.78 -10.12 -0.31
N THR A 21 2.64 -9.68 -1.24
CA THR A 21 2.59 -8.34 -1.84
C THR A 21 1.39 -8.20 -2.77
N ASP A 22 1.15 -9.22 -3.62
CA ASP A 22 0.01 -9.25 -4.53
C ASP A 22 -1.32 -9.41 -3.77
N LEU A 23 -1.32 -10.19 -2.68
CA LEU A 23 -2.47 -10.33 -1.80
C LEU A 23 -2.86 -8.98 -1.18
N MET A 24 -1.89 -8.23 -0.68
CA MET A 24 -2.13 -6.90 -0.10
C MET A 24 -2.67 -5.90 -1.13
N ARG A 25 -2.05 -5.84 -2.32
CA ARG A 25 -2.56 -5.03 -3.43
C ARG A 25 -3.99 -5.43 -3.81
N GLY A 26 -4.27 -6.74 -3.79
CA GLY A 26 -5.61 -7.28 -3.98
C GLY A 26 -6.62 -6.76 -2.94
N TYR A 27 -6.25 -6.74 -1.66
CA TYR A 27 -7.12 -6.17 -0.62
C TYR A 27 -7.35 -4.67 -0.78
N ILE A 28 -6.31 -3.91 -1.17
CA ILE A 28 -6.42 -2.47 -1.42
C ILE A 28 -7.40 -2.22 -2.57
N ILE A 29 -7.25 -2.89 -3.71
CA ILE A 29 -8.11 -2.66 -4.87
C ILE A 29 -9.56 -3.05 -4.61
N VAL A 30 -9.82 -4.18 -3.91
CA VAL A 30 -11.17 -4.59 -3.49
C VAL A 30 -11.76 -3.55 -2.55
N GLY A 31 -11.01 -3.09 -1.53
CA GLY A 31 -11.44 -2.06 -0.61
C GLY A 31 -11.80 -0.76 -1.32
N MET A 32 -10.98 -0.31 -2.27
CA MET A 32 -11.24 0.89 -3.07
C MET A 32 -12.49 0.75 -3.94
N ILE A 33 -12.68 -0.38 -4.62
CA ILE A 33 -13.86 -0.61 -5.44
C ILE A 33 -15.12 -0.62 -4.57
N LEU A 34 -15.10 -1.33 -3.44
CA LEU A 34 -16.24 -1.37 -2.51
C LEU A 34 -16.56 0.01 -1.93
N THR A 35 -15.54 0.81 -1.59
CA THR A 35 -15.74 2.20 -1.15
C THR A 35 -16.39 3.04 -2.24
N ASN A 36 -15.93 2.95 -3.50
CA ASN A 36 -16.56 3.67 -4.61
C ASN A 36 -18.01 3.20 -4.86
N ILE A 37 -18.31 1.91 -4.70
CA ILE A 37 -19.69 1.40 -4.77
C ILE A 37 -20.55 2.01 -3.64
N MET A 38 -20.06 2.02 -2.41
CA MET A 38 -20.77 2.62 -1.28
C MET A 38 -21.08 4.11 -1.52
N VAL A 39 -20.11 4.84 -2.04
CA VAL A 39 -20.29 6.25 -2.43
C VAL A 39 -21.32 6.41 -3.53
N GLY A 40 -21.22 5.59 -4.59
CA GLY A 40 -22.21 5.62 -5.66
C GLY A 40 -23.61 5.35 -5.15
N LEU A 41 -23.80 4.41 -4.21
CA LEU A 41 -25.10 4.16 -3.58
C LEU A 41 -25.56 5.35 -2.74
N THR A 42 -24.66 5.99 -1.99
CA THR A 42 -25.00 7.20 -1.22
C THR A 42 -25.41 8.36 -2.13
N LEU A 43 -24.65 8.59 -3.21
CA LEU A 43 -24.99 9.60 -4.21
C LEU A 43 -26.33 9.28 -4.91
N LEU A 44 -26.61 8.01 -5.17
CA LEU A 44 -27.88 7.58 -5.75
C LEU A 44 -29.06 7.94 -4.85
N ILE A 45 -28.93 7.71 -3.54
CA ILE A 45 -29.95 8.09 -2.55
C ILE A 45 -30.16 9.62 -2.54
N ILE A 46 -29.06 10.39 -2.58
CA ILE A 46 -29.12 11.85 -2.64
C ILE A 46 -29.83 12.31 -3.91
N LEU A 47 -29.43 11.77 -5.07
CA LEU A 47 -30.03 12.12 -6.36
C LEU A 47 -31.52 11.78 -6.43
N PHE A 48 -31.93 10.62 -5.91
CA PHE A 48 -33.34 10.23 -5.86
C PHE A 48 -34.19 11.18 -4.99
N LYS A 49 -33.67 11.71 -3.90
CA LYS A 49 -34.35 12.68 -3.06
C LYS A 49 -34.70 13.98 -3.83
N PHE A 50 -33.91 14.33 -4.84
CA PHE A 50 -34.09 15.55 -5.63
C PHE A 50 -34.68 15.30 -7.03
N LEU A 51 -35.01 14.04 -7.37
CA LEU A 51 -35.47 13.66 -8.71
C LEU A 51 -36.77 14.36 -9.11
N GLU A 52 -37.68 14.58 -8.17
CA GLU A 52 -38.96 15.28 -8.42
C GLU A 52 -38.80 16.80 -8.51
N LEU A 53 -37.67 17.34 -8.03
CA LEU A 53 -37.42 18.78 -7.95
C LEU A 53 -36.72 19.34 -9.18
N GLU A 54 -36.06 18.48 -9.97
CA GLU A 54 -35.24 18.91 -11.11
C GLU A 54 -35.22 17.85 -12.23
N GLN A 55 -35.68 18.22 -13.44
CA GLN A 55 -35.73 17.30 -14.60
C GLN A 55 -34.39 16.66 -14.97
N ASN A 56 -33.29 17.41 -14.81
CA ASN A 56 -31.97 16.95 -15.22
C ASN A 56 -31.32 15.97 -14.22
N THR A 57 -31.89 15.82 -13.00
CA THR A 57 -31.40 14.85 -12.00
C THR A 57 -31.45 13.42 -12.53
N ALA A 58 -32.39 13.12 -13.46
CA ALA A 58 -32.47 11.81 -14.09
C ALA A 58 -31.19 11.44 -14.87
N ILE A 59 -30.53 12.41 -15.48
CA ILE A 59 -29.24 12.20 -16.17
C ILE A 59 -28.16 11.84 -15.16
N GLY A 60 -28.09 12.56 -14.04
CA GLY A 60 -27.17 12.25 -12.93
C GLY A 60 -27.38 10.85 -12.36
N VAL A 61 -28.64 10.43 -12.17
CA VAL A 61 -29.00 9.06 -11.76
C VAL A 61 -28.50 8.03 -12.78
N GLY A 62 -28.74 8.24 -14.07
CA GLY A 62 -28.30 7.35 -15.14
C GLY A 62 -26.79 7.17 -15.18
N LEU A 63 -26.04 8.28 -15.11
CA LEU A 63 -24.57 8.26 -15.07
C LEU A 63 -24.04 7.56 -13.82
N ASN A 64 -24.64 7.81 -12.66
CA ASN A 64 -24.25 7.15 -11.41
C ASN A 64 -24.49 5.64 -11.46
N LEU A 65 -25.62 5.19 -12.00
CA LEU A 65 -25.91 3.76 -12.22
C LEU A 65 -24.89 3.12 -13.16
N LEU A 66 -24.51 3.80 -14.25
CA LEU A 66 -23.48 3.30 -15.17
C LEU A 66 -22.13 3.14 -14.44
N CYS A 67 -21.75 4.07 -13.58
CA CYS A 67 -20.54 3.97 -12.75
C CYS A 67 -20.60 2.77 -11.79
N LEU A 68 -21.73 2.55 -11.13
CA LEU A 68 -21.92 1.40 -10.23
C LEU A 68 -21.75 0.07 -10.98
N VAL A 69 -22.34 -0.05 -12.18
CA VAL A 69 -22.16 -1.22 -13.04
C VAL A 69 -20.68 -1.39 -13.41
N ALA A 70 -19.97 -0.32 -13.77
CA ALA A 70 -18.56 -0.37 -14.11
C ALA A 70 -17.68 -0.81 -12.93
N TYR A 71 -17.98 -0.41 -11.68
CA TYR A 71 -17.29 -0.90 -10.48
C TYR A 71 -17.56 -2.39 -10.22
N VAL A 72 -18.77 -2.87 -10.44
CA VAL A 72 -19.08 -4.31 -10.37
C VAL A 72 -18.29 -5.08 -11.43
N ILE A 73 -18.22 -4.56 -12.68
CA ILE A 73 -17.39 -5.15 -13.74
C ILE A 73 -15.92 -5.20 -13.33
N ALA A 74 -15.40 -4.17 -12.63
CA ALA A 74 -14.02 -4.18 -12.13
C ALA A 74 -13.77 -5.31 -11.13
N LEU A 75 -14.72 -5.63 -10.23
CA LEU A 75 -14.61 -6.78 -9.32
C LEU A 75 -14.62 -8.12 -10.08
N VAL A 76 -15.49 -8.25 -11.07
CA VAL A 76 -15.56 -9.45 -11.92
C VAL A 76 -14.25 -9.60 -12.72
N LEU A 77 -13.75 -8.50 -13.28
CA LEU A 77 -12.49 -8.47 -14.01
C LEU A 77 -11.31 -8.91 -13.15
N LEU A 78 -11.21 -8.43 -11.91
CA LEU A 78 -10.20 -8.87 -10.95
C LEU A 78 -10.26 -10.38 -10.72
N ARG A 79 -11.46 -10.90 -10.54
CA ARG A 79 -11.68 -12.34 -10.26
C ARG A 79 -11.35 -13.23 -11.47
N LEU A 80 -11.67 -12.79 -12.68
CA LEU A 80 -11.48 -13.58 -13.90
C LEU A 80 -10.06 -13.47 -14.45
N SER A 81 -9.47 -12.27 -14.48
CA SER A 81 -8.14 -12.03 -15.06
C SER A 81 -6.99 -12.35 -14.12
N ALA A 82 -7.24 -12.40 -12.81
CA ALA A 82 -6.22 -12.50 -11.77
C ALA A 82 -5.11 -11.42 -11.89
N SER A 83 -5.40 -10.30 -12.61
CA SER A 83 -4.46 -9.22 -12.85
C SER A 83 -4.91 -7.95 -12.15
N PHE A 84 -4.24 -7.60 -11.05
CA PHE A 84 -4.49 -6.33 -10.37
C PHE A 84 -4.11 -5.12 -11.23
N VAL A 85 -3.10 -5.24 -12.10
CA VAL A 85 -2.66 -4.16 -13.02
C VAL A 85 -3.76 -3.81 -14.02
N LEU A 86 -4.37 -4.83 -14.64
CA LEU A 86 -5.47 -4.62 -15.59
C LEU A 86 -6.67 -3.98 -14.88
N THR A 87 -7.05 -4.52 -13.72
CA THR A 87 -8.19 -4.00 -12.95
C THR A 87 -7.94 -2.58 -12.44
N ALA A 88 -6.73 -2.28 -11.97
CA ALA A 88 -6.37 -0.94 -11.52
C ALA A 88 -6.43 0.09 -12.66
N ASN A 89 -5.88 -0.22 -13.83
CA ASN A 89 -5.98 0.69 -14.99
C ASN A 89 -7.43 0.86 -15.46
N PHE A 90 -8.24 -0.20 -15.45
CA PHE A 90 -9.67 -0.10 -15.75
C PHE A 90 -10.40 0.81 -14.76
N LEU A 91 -10.15 0.64 -13.44
CA LEU A 91 -10.70 1.49 -12.39
C LEU A 91 -10.29 2.97 -12.56
N LEU A 92 -9.00 3.24 -12.83
CA LEU A 92 -8.49 4.59 -13.08
C LEU A 92 -9.13 5.24 -14.33
N THR A 93 -9.34 4.45 -15.39
CA THR A 93 -10.02 4.93 -16.60
C THR A 93 -11.48 5.30 -16.32
N ILE A 94 -12.21 4.45 -15.58
CA ILE A 94 -13.59 4.75 -15.14
C ILE A 94 -13.60 6.06 -14.33
N LEU A 95 -12.73 6.17 -13.33
CA LEU A 95 -12.69 7.33 -12.44
C LEU A 95 -12.34 8.61 -13.22
N THR A 96 -11.44 8.53 -14.20
CA THR A 96 -11.12 9.66 -15.09
C THR A 96 -12.34 10.09 -15.90
N ALA A 97 -13.09 9.14 -16.45
CA ALA A 97 -14.32 9.42 -17.20
C ALA A 97 -15.40 10.04 -16.27
N VAL A 98 -15.54 9.52 -15.04
CA VAL A 98 -16.46 10.08 -14.02
C VAL A 98 -16.11 11.54 -13.72
N VAL A 99 -14.82 11.84 -13.48
CA VAL A 99 -14.38 13.22 -13.25
C VAL A 99 -14.61 14.09 -14.47
N ALA A 100 -14.22 13.63 -15.65
CA ALA A 100 -14.34 14.41 -16.90
C ALA A 100 -15.80 14.75 -17.22
N ILE A 101 -16.69 13.78 -17.19
CA ILE A 101 -18.12 13.97 -17.46
C ILE A 101 -18.79 14.73 -16.31
N GLY A 102 -18.50 14.35 -15.06
CA GLY A 102 -19.08 14.94 -13.87
C GLY A 102 -18.81 16.45 -13.76
N VAL A 103 -17.57 16.88 -14.02
CA VAL A 103 -17.20 18.30 -14.02
C VAL A 103 -17.98 19.08 -15.08
N GLN A 104 -18.18 18.50 -16.28
CA GLN A 104 -18.92 19.16 -17.36
C GLN A 104 -20.40 19.41 -17.02
N ILE A 105 -21.03 18.48 -16.31
CA ILE A 105 -22.48 18.54 -16.02
C ILE A 105 -22.81 19.23 -14.68
N THR A 106 -21.81 19.45 -13.80
CA THR A 106 -22.04 20.00 -12.45
C THR A 106 -21.47 21.40 -12.25
N GLY A 107 -21.16 22.14 -13.30
CA GLY A 107 -20.82 23.56 -13.23
C GLY A 107 -19.34 23.91 -13.53
N GLY A 108 -18.59 22.98 -14.06
CA GLY A 108 -17.21 23.25 -14.52
C GLY A 108 -16.18 23.28 -13.39
N TYR A 109 -15.08 23.99 -13.63
CA TYR A 109 -13.92 23.99 -12.73
C TYR A 109 -14.21 24.57 -11.34
N TRP A 110 -14.99 25.64 -11.25
CA TRP A 110 -15.19 26.36 -10.00
C TRP A 110 -16.27 25.77 -9.10
N ASP A 111 -17.33 25.23 -9.70
CA ASP A 111 -18.55 24.87 -8.98
C ASP A 111 -18.78 23.35 -8.86
N SER A 112 -17.96 22.53 -9.55
CA SER A 112 -18.17 21.09 -9.58
C SER A 112 -17.68 20.38 -8.32
N PRO A 113 -18.57 19.71 -7.56
CA PRO A 113 -18.17 18.86 -6.46
C PRO A 113 -17.36 17.63 -6.90
N VAL A 114 -17.49 17.23 -8.17
CA VAL A 114 -16.86 16.02 -8.71
C VAL A 114 -15.36 16.20 -8.95
N LEU A 115 -14.89 17.44 -9.14
CA LEU A 115 -13.48 17.73 -9.39
C LEU A 115 -12.55 17.23 -8.28
N GLN A 116 -13.01 17.25 -7.02
CA GLN A 116 -12.22 16.75 -5.89
C GLN A 116 -11.88 15.26 -6.00
N LEU A 117 -12.66 14.46 -6.74
CA LEU A 117 -12.35 13.05 -7.00
C LEU A 117 -11.10 12.87 -7.88
N ALA A 118 -10.67 13.91 -8.59
CA ALA A 118 -9.44 13.87 -9.37
C ALA A 118 -8.21 13.51 -8.50
N LEU A 119 -8.19 13.92 -7.22
CA LEU A 119 -7.12 13.57 -6.29
C LEU A 119 -7.02 12.06 -6.00
N GLN A 120 -8.11 11.32 -6.19
CA GLN A 120 -8.12 9.86 -6.03
C GLN A 120 -7.29 9.15 -7.11
N LEU A 121 -7.17 9.71 -8.31
CA LEU A 121 -6.45 9.11 -9.45
C LEU A 121 -4.98 8.81 -9.11
N PRO A 122 -4.14 9.81 -8.77
CA PRO A 122 -2.73 9.55 -8.47
C PRO A 122 -2.57 8.72 -7.21
N VAL A 123 -3.38 8.92 -6.17
CA VAL A 123 -3.32 8.12 -4.93
C VAL A 123 -3.53 6.64 -5.25
N THR A 124 -4.58 6.31 -5.99
CA THR A 124 -4.88 4.93 -6.41
C THR A 124 -3.75 4.35 -7.26
N ALA A 125 -3.23 5.12 -8.22
CA ALA A 125 -2.18 4.66 -9.10
C ALA A 125 -0.86 4.39 -8.36
N PHE A 126 -0.43 5.26 -7.43
CA PHE A 126 0.77 5.03 -6.62
C PHE A 126 0.64 3.80 -5.75
N LEU A 127 -0.50 3.59 -5.10
CA LEU A 127 -0.73 2.46 -4.20
C LEU A 127 -0.78 1.12 -4.93
N LEU A 128 -1.47 1.06 -6.08
CA LEU A 128 -1.72 -0.20 -6.77
C LEU A 128 -0.64 -0.53 -7.80
N LEU A 129 -0.17 0.45 -8.55
CA LEU A 129 0.70 0.25 -9.70
C LEU A 129 2.17 0.64 -9.44
N GLY A 130 2.44 1.37 -8.33
CA GLY A 130 3.76 1.81 -7.93
C GLY A 130 4.21 3.13 -8.59
N LEU A 131 5.53 3.44 -8.47
CA LEU A 131 6.06 4.78 -8.73
C LEU A 131 5.88 5.26 -10.17
N ARG A 132 6.30 4.45 -11.17
CA ARG A 132 6.28 4.88 -12.58
C ARG A 132 4.87 5.11 -13.13
N PRO A 133 3.93 4.16 -13.00
CA PRO A 133 2.53 4.41 -13.39
C PRO A 133 1.86 5.48 -12.53
N GLY A 134 2.23 5.60 -11.23
CA GLY A 134 1.73 6.64 -10.35
C GLY A 134 2.09 8.05 -10.85
N ILE A 135 3.34 8.26 -11.31
CA ILE A 135 3.77 9.53 -11.94
C ILE A 135 2.97 9.79 -13.22
N PHE A 136 2.77 8.77 -14.07
CA PHE A 136 1.97 8.92 -15.29
C PHE A 136 0.56 9.41 -14.98
N TRP A 137 -0.15 8.75 -14.04
CA TRP A 137 -1.51 9.13 -13.67
C TRP A 137 -1.57 10.48 -12.94
N LEU A 138 -0.52 10.86 -12.21
CA LEU A 138 -0.39 12.21 -11.64
C LEU A 138 -0.35 13.28 -12.75
N LEU A 139 0.47 13.05 -13.78
CA LEU A 139 0.56 13.98 -14.93
C LEU A 139 -0.76 14.04 -15.70
N VAL A 140 -1.45 12.90 -15.88
CA VAL A 140 -2.79 12.85 -16.48
C VAL A 140 -3.78 13.68 -15.66
N THR A 141 -3.77 13.54 -14.34
CA THR A 141 -4.64 14.30 -13.44
C THR A 141 -4.35 15.80 -13.52
N MET A 142 -3.07 16.19 -13.48
CA MET A 142 -2.66 17.59 -13.61
C MET A 142 -3.08 18.19 -14.96
N ALA A 143 -2.90 17.43 -16.05
CA ALA A 143 -3.33 17.86 -17.39
C ALA A 143 -4.86 18.02 -17.47
N LEU A 144 -5.61 17.09 -16.87
CA LEU A 144 -7.08 17.16 -16.80
C LEU A 144 -7.55 18.40 -16.02
N CYS A 145 -6.98 18.64 -14.83
CA CYS A 145 -7.31 19.83 -14.02
C CYS A 145 -6.94 21.13 -14.75
N LEU A 146 -5.79 21.17 -15.43
CA LEU A 146 -5.36 22.31 -16.22
C LEU A 146 -6.31 22.56 -17.40
N ALA A 147 -6.76 21.49 -18.10
CA ALA A 147 -7.70 21.62 -19.18
C ALA A 147 -9.05 22.20 -18.73
N PHE A 148 -9.57 21.78 -17.58
CA PHE A 148 -10.78 22.36 -16.98
C PHE A 148 -10.57 23.81 -16.55
N TYR A 149 -9.42 24.14 -15.95
CA TYR A 149 -9.08 25.51 -15.59
C TYR A 149 -9.00 26.44 -16.80
N LEU A 150 -8.31 26.01 -17.87
CA LEU A 150 -8.21 26.78 -19.12
C LEU A 150 -9.57 26.94 -19.80
N SER A 151 -10.39 25.89 -19.80
CA SER A 151 -11.76 25.90 -20.32
C SER A 151 -12.62 26.93 -19.55
N ALA A 152 -12.48 27.02 -18.24
CA ALA A 152 -13.14 28.04 -17.43
C ALA A 152 -12.64 29.47 -17.72
N LEU A 153 -11.33 29.65 -17.93
CA LEU A 153 -10.76 30.96 -18.29
C LEU A 153 -11.17 31.46 -19.68
N LEU A 154 -11.35 30.53 -20.64
CA LEU A 154 -11.73 30.84 -22.00
C LEU A 154 -13.25 30.92 -22.20
N ASP A 155 -14.00 30.80 -21.12
CA ASP A 155 -15.47 30.83 -21.12
C ASP A 155 -16.11 29.81 -22.08
N PHE A 156 -15.46 28.63 -22.21
CA PHE A 156 -16.10 27.51 -22.87
C PHE A 156 -17.26 27.04 -21.99
N GLY A 157 -18.48 27.37 -22.43
CA GLY A 157 -19.70 27.17 -21.65
C GLY A 157 -19.85 25.74 -21.14
N TYR A 158 -19.91 25.60 -19.83
CA TYR A 158 -20.27 24.34 -19.18
C TYR A 158 -21.79 24.18 -19.21
N VAL A 159 -22.25 22.97 -19.46
CA VAL A 159 -23.67 22.64 -19.36
C VAL A 159 -23.97 22.31 -17.91
N GLN A 160 -24.33 23.33 -17.12
CA GLN A 160 -24.77 23.09 -15.74
C GLN A 160 -26.17 22.44 -15.74
N LEU A 161 -26.18 21.11 -15.74
CA LEU A 161 -27.42 20.33 -15.71
C LEU A 161 -28.08 20.33 -14.31
N LEU A 162 -27.26 20.39 -13.27
CA LEU A 162 -27.74 20.43 -11.88
C LEU A 162 -27.72 21.89 -11.41
N GLN A 163 -28.88 22.46 -11.16
CA GLN A 163 -29.04 23.86 -10.73
C GLN A 163 -29.45 23.98 -9.27
N ASN A 164 -29.87 22.89 -8.64
CA ASN A 164 -30.29 22.90 -7.25
C ASN A 164 -29.07 23.00 -6.31
N GLN A 165 -28.88 24.15 -5.68
CA GLN A 165 -27.74 24.40 -4.81
C GLN A 165 -27.68 23.42 -3.61
N ALA A 166 -28.81 23.07 -3.02
CA ALA A 166 -28.84 22.12 -1.90
C ALA A 166 -28.38 20.71 -2.33
N LEU A 167 -28.65 20.30 -3.58
CA LEU A 167 -28.15 19.07 -4.14
C LEU A 167 -26.63 19.13 -4.35
N ILE A 168 -26.13 20.21 -4.93
CA ILE A 168 -24.70 20.45 -5.16
C ILE A 168 -23.95 20.43 -3.82
N ASP A 169 -24.44 21.13 -2.80
CA ASP A 169 -23.83 21.17 -1.47
C ASP A 169 -23.82 19.78 -0.80
N ALA A 170 -24.92 19.02 -0.93
CA ALA A 170 -24.98 17.64 -0.42
C ALA A 170 -23.97 16.73 -1.12
N MET A 171 -23.79 16.89 -2.43
CA MET A 171 -22.77 16.16 -3.21
C MET A 171 -21.35 16.56 -2.79
N PHE A 172 -21.06 17.86 -2.58
CA PHE A 172 -19.78 18.33 -2.06
C PHE A 172 -19.40 17.64 -0.77
N ILE A 173 -20.32 17.65 0.20
CA ILE A 173 -20.11 17.03 1.50
C ILE A 173 -19.86 15.52 1.34
N ALA A 174 -20.71 14.81 0.60
CA ALA A 174 -20.61 13.37 0.41
C ALA A 174 -19.26 12.98 -0.25
N LEU A 175 -18.87 13.69 -1.31
CA LEU A 175 -17.62 13.42 -2.02
C LEU A 175 -16.37 13.81 -1.22
N GLN A 176 -16.45 14.88 -0.41
CA GLN A 176 -15.37 15.29 0.50
C GLN A 176 -15.07 14.22 1.55
N TYR A 177 -16.10 13.70 2.24
CA TYR A 177 -15.93 12.62 3.21
C TYR A 177 -15.42 11.34 2.54
N THR A 178 -15.85 11.08 1.32
CA THR A 178 -15.35 9.97 0.51
C THR A 178 -13.86 10.07 0.25
N LEU A 179 -13.42 11.24 -0.18
CA LEU A 179 -12.00 11.48 -0.45
C LEU A 179 -11.17 11.27 0.83
N PHE A 180 -11.63 11.78 1.97
CA PHE A 180 -10.95 11.55 3.25
C PHE A 180 -10.92 10.07 3.63
N ALA A 181 -12.01 9.33 3.44
CA ALA A 181 -12.06 7.90 3.73
C ALA A 181 -11.09 7.10 2.83
N ILE A 182 -11.01 7.41 1.54
CA ILE A 182 -10.12 6.74 0.59
C ILE A 182 -8.66 7.06 0.89
N VAL A 183 -8.31 8.34 1.02
CA VAL A 183 -6.92 8.76 1.30
C VAL A 183 -6.49 8.29 2.68
N GLY A 184 -7.32 8.45 3.70
CA GLY A 184 -7.05 7.99 5.05
C GLY A 184 -6.90 6.47 5.13
N GLY A 185 -7.81 5.72 4.51
CA GLY A 185 -7.72 4.27 4.41
C GLY A 185 -6.45 3.80 3.68
N ALA A 186 -6.09 4.48 2.60
CA ALA A 186 -4.87 4.23 1.86
C ALA A 186 -3.61 4.44 2.70
N LEU A 187 -3.55 5.52 3.48
CA LEU A 187 -2.43 5.81 4.38
C LEU A 187 -2.33 4.80 5.52
N ILE A 188 -3.45 4.37 6.10
CA ILE A 188 -3.49 3.33 7.13
C ILE A 188 -2.93 2.02 6.59
N VAL A 189 -3.37 1.60 5.39
CA VAL A 189 -2.87 0.37 4.76
C VAL A 189 -1.38 0.49 4.45
N TYR A 190 -0.94 1.63 3.91
CA TYR A 190 0.48 1.89 3.66
C TYR A 190 1.32 1.76 4.94
N GLU A 191 0.87 2.36 6.05
CA GLU A 191 1.60 2.30 7.33
C GLU A 191 1.67 0.87 7.88
N ILE A 192 0.57 0.10 7.80
CA ILE A 192 0.56 -1.31 8.20
C ILE A 192 1.57 -2.12 7.38
N ILE A 193 1.61 -1.92 6.06
CA ILE A 193 2.55 -2.62 5.18
C ILE A 193 3.99 -2.23 5.50
N ASN A 194 4.25 -0.93 5.63
CA ASN A 194 5.58 -0.39 5.86
C ASN A 194 6.15 -0.88 7.21
N SER A 195 5.34 -0.88 8.26
CA SER A 195 5.75 -1.38 9.58
C SER A 195 6.06 -2.88 9.58
N GLN A 196 5.26 -3.70 8.88
CA GLN A 196 5.52 -5.15 8.75
C GLN A 196 6.79 -5.43 7.94
N LEU A 197 7.02 -4.69 6.86
CA LEU A 197 8.21 -4.85 6.02
C LEU A 197 9.47 -4.47 6.78
N THR A 198 9.43 -3.34 7.49
CA THR A 198 10.54 -2.87 8.33
C THR A 198 10.86 -3.86 9.44
N GLY A 199 9.84 -4.44 10.08
CA GLY A 199 10.01 -5.49 11.09
C GLY A 199 10.72 -6.73 10.54
N LYS A 200 10.30 -7.23 9.37
CA LYS A 200 10.95 -8.38 8.71
C LYS A 200 12.39 -8.09 8.30
N LEU A 201 12.65 -6.88 7.78
CA LEU A 201 14.01 -6.48 7.42
C LEU A 201 14.93 -6.43 8.64
N HIS A 202 14.43 -5.94 9.77
CA HIS A 202 15.20 -5.93 11.03
C HIS A 202 15.50 -7.34 11.54
N GLU A 203 14.53 -8.25 11.49
CA GLU A 203 14.70 -9.64 11.88
C GLU A 203 15.73 -10.36 10.99
N GLU A 204 15.60 -10.25 9.67
CA GLU A 204 16.57 -10.86 8.73
C GLU A 204 17.97 -10.26 8.87
N ARG A 205 18.06 -8.94 9.06
CA ARG A 205 19.34 -8.29 9.34
C ARG A 205 19.97 -8.80 10.62
N GLY A 206 19.20 -8.89 11.70
CA GLY A 206 19.69 -9.44 12.97
C GLY A 206 20.18 -10.89 12.83
N ARG A 207 19.45 -11.71 12.05
CA ARG A 207 19.83 -13.10 11.76
C ARG A 207 21.14 -13.18 10.97
N LEU A 208 21.29 -12.32 9.95
CA LEU A 208 22.52 -12.27 9.15
C LEU A 208 23.71 -11.75 9.98
N GLU A 209 23.49 -10.72 10.80
CA GLU A 209 24.51 -10.20 11.73
C GLU A 209 24.95 -11.26 12.76
N HIS A 210 24.00 -12.05 13.27
CA HIS A 210 24.30 -13.15 14.19
C HIS A 210 25.14 -14.24 13.49
N LYS A 211 24.75 -14.69 12.31
CA LYS A 211 25.53 -15.66 11.52
C LYS A 211 26.93 -15.16 11.14
N ALA A 212 27.04 -13.85 10.84
CA ALA A 212 28.34 -13.25 10.50
C ALA A 212 29.26 -13.05 11.72
N SER A 213 28.71 -13.05 12.94
CA SER A 213 29.40 -12.71 14.18
C SER A 213 29.62 -13.89 15.15
N HIS A 214 28.97 -15.04 14.91
CA HIS A 214 29.05 -16.22 15.76
C HIS A 214 29.48 -17.45 14.96
N ASP A 215 30.07 -18.40 15.68
CA ASP A 215 30.44 -19.71 15.15
C ASP A 215 29.21 -20.61 15.06
N ASP A 216 28.97 -21.23 13.92
CA ASP A 216 27.75 -22.03 13.68
C ASP A 216 27.67 -23.30 14.52
N LEU A 217 28.81 -23.85 14.99
CA LEU A 217 28.86 -25.09 15.77
C LEU A 217 28.63 -24.82 17.25
N THR A 218 29.33 -23.82 17.79
CA THR A 218 29.43 -23.58 19.24
C THR A 218 28.55 -22.42 19.71
N GLY A 219 28.13 -21.55 18.81
CA GLY A 219 27.32 -20.36 19.12
C GLY A 219 28.09 -19.23 19.82
N ILE A 220 29.38 -19.38 20.11
CA ILE A 220 30.19 -18.30 20.67
C ILE A 220 30.58 -17.28 19.60
N PRO A 221 30.99 -16.05 19.97
CA PRO A 221 31.49 -15.07 19.01
C PRO A 221 32.66 -15.64 18.18
N ASN A 222 32.55 -15.50 16.87
CA ASN A 222 33.60 -15.96 15.95
C ASN A 222 34.79 -15.01 15.93
N ARG A 223 35.83 -15.36 15.14
CA ARG A 223 37.06 -14.56 15.01
C ARG A 223 36.80 -13.12 14.62
N PHE A 224 35.82 -12.87 13.73
CA PHE A 224 35.47 -11.50 13.29
C PHE A 224 34.91 -10.66 14.45
N GLU A 225 33.98 -11.23 15.19
CA GLU A 225 33.36 -10.56 16.33
C GLU A 225 34.35 -10.35 17.49
N PHE A 226 35.27 -11.29 17.71
CA PHE A 226 36.35 -11.14 18.67
C PHE A 226 37.20 -9.89 18.35
N PHE A 227 37.69 -9.73 17.12
CA PHE A 227 38.49 -8.57 16.76
C PHE A 227 37.71 -7.26 16.82
N ARG A 228 36.44 -7.27 16.48
CA ARG A 228 35.55 -6.11 16.61
C ARG A 228 35.41 -5.66 18.07
N ARG A 229 35.16 -6.60 18.98
CA ARG A 229 35.08 -6.32 20.42
C ARG A 229 36.42 -5.90 21.00
N LEU A 230 37.51 -6.54 20.60
CA LEU A 230 38.84 -6.18 21.04
C LEU A 230 39.21 -4.75 20.64
N LYS A 231 38.96 -4.36 19.39
CA LYS A 231 39.19 -2.99 18.92
C LYS A 231 38.38 -1.99 19.76
N LYS A 232 37.10 -2.23 19.98
CA LYS A 232 36.24 -1.37 20.80
C LYS A 232 36.77 -1.29 22.23
N GLY A 233 37.16 -2.42 22.85
CA GLY A 233 37.72 -2.46 24.18
C GLY A 233 39.02 -1.68 24.30
N ILE A 234 39.90 -1.73 23.29
CA ILE A 234 41.13 -0.94 23.23
C ILE A 234 40.83 0.56 23.14
N ASP A 235 39.88 0.96 22.29
CA ASP A 235 39.50 2.36 22.13
C ASP A 235 38.88 2.93 23.45
N GLU A 236 38.01 2.17 24.09
CA GLU A 236 37.43 2.52 25.38
C GLU A 236 38.48 2.59 26.51
N ALA A 237 39.44 1.63 26.55
CA ALA A 237 40.51 1.60 27.52
C ALA A 237 41.46 2.80 27.38
N ARG A 238 41.72 3.23 26.12
CA ARG A 238 42.52 4.42 25.83
C ARG A 238 41.86 5.69 26.41
N VAL A 239 40.56 5.83 26.27
CA VAL A 239 39.81 6.99 26.82
C VAL A 239 39.76 6.96 28.33
N ARG A 240 39.52 5.78 28.93
CA ARG A 240 39.38 5.61 30.40
C ARG A 240 40.68 5.32 31.13
N GLN A 241 41.82 5.29 30.41
CA GLN A 241 43.14 4.94 30.95
C GLN A 241 43.19 3.56 31.68
N HIS A 242 42.43 2.59 31.14
CA HIS A 242 42.47 1.19 31.65
C HIS A 242 43.36 0.32 30.72
N LYS A 243 43.62 -0.90 31.20
CA LYS A 243 44.32 -1.93 30.42
C LYS A 243 43.32 -2.96 29.90
N VAL A 244 43.57 -3.50 28.71
CA VAL A 244 42.86 -4.65 28.15
C VAL A 244 43.78 -5.86 28.24
N ALA A 245 43.28 -6.97 28.76
CA ALA A 245 43.97 -8.26 28.74
C ALA A 245 43.30 -9.16 27.72
N VAL A 246 44.08 -9.85 26.91
CA VAL A 246 43.62 -10.88 25.96
C VAL A 246 44.17 -12.22 26.45
N VAL A 247 43.26 -13.19 26.61
CA VAL A 247 43.62 -14.57 27.00
C VAL A 247 43.39 -15.45 25.77
N TYR A 248 44.38 -16.24 25.41
CA TYR A 248 44.30 -17.25 24.37
C TYR A 248 44.24 -18.63 25.01
N ILE A 249 43.24 -19.42 24.65
CA ILE A 249 42.98 -20.75 25.19
C ILE A 249 43.00 -21.75 24.05
N ASP A 250 43.69 -22.88 24.27
CA ASP A 250 43.76 -24.01 23.31
C ASP A 250 43.36 -25.31 24.01
N LEU A 251 42.84 -26.27 23.30
CA LEU A 251 42.40 -27.56 23.86
C LEU A 251 43.42 -28.64 23.58
N ASP A 252 44.13 -29.04 24.66
CA ASP A 252 45.05 -30.16 24.59
C ASP A 252 44.34 -31.49 24.31
N GLY A 253 44.88 -32.26 23.42
CA GLY A 253 44.36 -33.60 23.09
C GLY A 253 43.09 -33.64 22.25
N PHE A 254 42.63 -32.52 21.67
CA PHE A 254 41.42 -32.49 20.85
C PHE A 254 41.52 -33.31 19.55
N LYS A 255 42.71 -33.34 18.91
CA LYS A 255 42.93 -34.16 17.69
C LYS A 255 42.73 -35.66 17.94
N PRO A 256 43.32 -36.26 18.99
CA PRO A 256 43.03 -37.66 19.38
C PRO A 256 41.51 -37.96 19.61
N ILE A 257 40.74 -37.03 20.09
CA ILE A 257 39.28 -37.23 20.27
C ILE A 257 38.61 -37.39 18.89
N ASN A 258 38.93 -36.54 17.93
CA ASN A 258 38.44 -36.66 16.57
C ASN A 258 38.88 -37.95 15.88
N ASP A 259 40.16 -38.32 16.01
CA ASP A 259 40.73 -39.46 15.33
C ASP A 259 40.24 -40.82 15.89
N LEU A 260 39.95 -40.90 17.21
CA LEU A 260 39.52 -42.13 17.86
C LEU A 260 37.99 -42.24 17.95
N LEU A 261 37.25 -41.14 18.17
CA LEU A 261 35.81 -41.15 18.45
C LEU A 261 34.97 -40.52 17.33
N GLY A 262 35.62 -39.97 16.32
CA GLY A 262 35.01 -39.33 15.18
C GLY A 262 34.61 -37.85 15.41
N HIS A 263 34.44 -37.10 14.31
CA HIS A 263 34.19 -35.67 14.34
C HIS A 263 32.92 -35.28 15.10
N HIS A 264 31.88 -36.13 15.10
CA HIS A 264 30.65 -35.86 15.85
C HIS A 264 30.91 -35.71 17.36
N ILE A 265 31.77 -36.57 17.94
CA ILE A 265 32.12 -36.47 19.37
C ILE A 265 33.04 -35.27 19.63
N GLY A 266 33.94 -34.96 18.68
CA GLY A 266 34.69 -33.72 18.72
C GLY A 266 33.84 -32.46 18.71
N ASP A 267 32.81 -32.42 17.87
CA ASP A 267 31.85 -31.32 17.81
C ASP A 267 31.09 -31.17 19.14
N GLU A 268 30.67 -32.26 19.78
CA GLU A 268 30.03 -32.21 21.11
C GLU A 268 31.00 -31.75 22.18
N ALA A 269 32.28 -32.15 22.11
CA ALA A 269 33.31 -31.65 23.03
C ALA A 269 33.53 -30.14 22.88
N LEU A 270 33.58 -29.60 21.65
CA LEU A 270 33.65 -28.15 21.37
C LEU A 270 32.45 -27.41 21.94
N LYS A 271 31.25 -27.93 21.75
CA LYS A 271 30.02 -27.34 22.31
C LYS A 271 30.04 -27.32 23.83
N ALA A 272 30.52 -28.38 24.48
CA ALA A 272 30.64 -28.48 25.94
C ALA A 272 31.64 -27.47 26.52
N VAL A 273 32.76 -27.25 25.83
CA VAL A 273 33.76 -26.25 26.27
C VAL A 273 33.30 -24.81 26.07
N ALA A 274 32.41 -24.58 25.08
CA ALA A 274 31.89 -23.26 24.76
C ALA A 274 30.75 -22.78 25.69
N GLN A 275 30.22 -23.64 26.56
CA GLN A 275 29.21 -23.33 27.58
C GLN A 275 29.82 -22.77 28.85
#